data_51341766f49b24ac5dcd04408d7a4845
#
_entry.id   51341766f49b24ac5dcd04408d7a4845
#
_cell.length_a   1.000
_cell.length_b   1.000
_cell.length_c   1.000
_cell.angle_alpha   90.00
_cell.angle_beta   90.00
_cell.angle_gamma   90.00
#
_symmetry.space_group_name_H-M   'P 1'
#
loop_
_entity.id
_entity.type
_entity.pdbx_description
1 polymer ?
#
loop_
_entity_poly.entity_id
_entity_poly.type
_entity_poly.pdbx_seq_one_letter_code
_entity_poly.pdbx_strand_id
1 'polypeptide(L)'
;MLVSATYLLSNTYKIPHGGYWSLIIAAIPFLIIMLYRTGQRKLYYALQPLPLDVFLLSYNQIYAQAPRIKGTALFFAKDAREMPPYVVHTMFKNNIIYEDNIIVSIVKREDPFGVTGFFKEELAPGLRTFEVQMGYMEVPDVEEILREAGVSEKTIFYGVEDIQATNIIWQLFSVIKKLTPNIVQFYKLPANKLHGVVTRVEM
;
A
#
# COMPACT_ATOMS: atom_id res chain seq x y z
N MET A 1 31.80 9.69 23.83
CA MET A 1 32.06 10.62 22.72
C MET A 1 33.51 10.60 22.21
N LEU A 2 34.54 10.70 23.06
CA LEU A 2 35.97 10.67 22.62
C LEU A 2 36.34 9.42 21.82
N VAL A 3 35.96 8.23 22.28
CA VAL A 3 36.26 6.95 21.60
C VAL A 3 35.66 6.91 20.18
N SER A 4 34.40 7.34 20.03
CA SER A 4 33.73 7.37 18.71
C SER A 4 34.40 8.36 17.74
N ALA A 5 34.87 9.50 18.25
CA ALA A 5 35.61 10.49 17.45
C ALA A 5 36.96 9.94 17.00
N THR A 6 37.67 9.23 17.87
CA THR A 6 38.98 8.61 17.52
C THR A 6 38.81 7.52 16.46
N TYR A 7 37.75 6.69 16.56
CA TYR A 7 37.43 5.71 15.52
C TYR A 7 37.08 6.37 14.18
N LEU A 8 36.30 7.45 14.21
CA LEU A 8 35.94 8.20 13.00
C LEU A 8 37.21 8.76 12.31
N LEU A 9 38.08 9.39 13.06
CA LEU A 9 39.35 9.95 12.53
C LEU A 9 40.24 8.83 11.96
N SER A 10 40.40 7.73 12.69
CA SER A 10 41.20 6.58 12.22
C SER A 10 40.67 5.99 10.92
N ASN A 11 39.32 5.84 10.81
CA ASN A 11 38.72 5.34 9.59
C ASN A 11 38.80 6.33 8.42
N THR A 12 38.67 7.62 8.70
CA THR A 12 38.85 8.69 7.68
C THR A 12 40.25 8.67 7.09
N TYR A 13 41.27 8.45 7.90
CA TYR A 13 42.65 8.34 7.43
C TYR A 13 42.91 7.14 6.52
N LYS A 14 42.11 6.05 6.66
CA LYS A 14 42.20 4.84 5.83
C LYS A 14 41.51 4.99 4.45
N ILE A 15 40.68 6.02 4.27
CA ILE A 15 39.93 6.20 3.01
C ILE A 15 40.87 6.25 1.80
N PRO A 16 41.94 7.09 1.77
CA PRO A 16 42.87 7.14 0.63
C PRO A 16 43.66 5.84 0.43
N HIS A 17 43.81 5.01 1.47
CA HIS A 17 44.60 3.77 1.46
C HIS A 17 43.76 2.51 1.20
N GLY A 18 42.65 2.62 0.46
CA GLY A 18 41.80 1.51 0.09
C GLY A 18 40.45 1.45 0.81
N GLY A 19 40.24 2.29 1.86
CA GLY A 19 38.96 2.39 2.56
C GLY A 19 37.80 2.93 1.69
N TYR A 20 38.10 3.59 0.57
CA TYR A 20 37.08 4.06 -0.38
C TYR A 20 36.24 2.92 -1.00
N TRP A 21 36.79 1.70 -1.11
CA TRP A 21 36.03 0.56 -1.59
C TRP A 21 34.83 0.23 -0.71
N SER A 22 34.99 0.34 0.61
CA SER A 22 33.88 0.14 1.56
C SER A 22 32.79 1.18 1.37
N LEU A 23 33.14 2.43 1.05
CA LEU A 23 32.19 3.49 0.78
C LEU A 23 31.43 3.25 -0.54
N ILE A 24 32.14 2.81 -1.58
CA ILE A 24 31.52 2.48 -2.89
C ILE A 24 30.51 1.33 -2.71
N ILE A 25 30.89 0.26 -2.01
CA ILE A 25 30.01 -0.90 -1.77
C ILE A 25 28.81 -0.49 -0.93
N ALA A 26 28.99 0.34 0.10
CA ALA A 26 27.91 0.83 0.95
C ALA A 26 27.00 1.84 0.22
N ALA A 27 27.53 2.59 -0.73
CA ALA A 27 26.75 3.57 -1.50
C ALA A 27 25.67 2.90 -2.39
N ILE A 28 25.91 1.69 -2.90
CA ILE A 28 24.97 0.99 -3.77
C ILE A 28 23.62 0.76 -3.07
N PRO A 29 23.54 0.01 -1.95
CA PRO A 29 22.26 -0.21 -1.26
C PRO A 29 21.67 1.10 -0.74
N PHE A 30 22.49 2.05 -0.30
CA PHE A 30 22.03 3.35 0.15
C PHE A 30 21.29 4.12 -0.97
N LEU A 31 21.87 4.18 -2.16
CA LEU A 31 21.26 4.84 -3.33
C LEU A 31 19.96 4.14 -3.78
N ILE A 32 19.93 2.80 -3.73
CA ILE A 32 18.71 2.04 -4.03
C ILE A 32 17.59 2.39 -3.04
N ILE A 33 17.88 2.42 -1.75
CA ILE A 33 16.91 2.78 -0.71
C ILE A 33 16.44 4.23 -0.88
N MET A 34 17.37 5.15 -1.15
CA MET A 34 17.05 6.57 -1.36
C MET A 34 16.15 6.76 -2.60
N LEU A 35 16.51 6.11 -3.70
CA LEU A 35 15.71 6.14 -4.92
C LEU A 35 14.31 5.56 -4.68
N TYR A 36 14.22 4.42 -4.00
CA TYR A 36 12.94 3.79 -3.70
C TYR A 36 12.05 4.69 -2.83
N ARG A 37 12.59 5.27 -1.75
CA ARG A 37 11.83 6.18 -0.86
C ARG A 37 11.35 7.44 -1.60
N THR A 38 12.23 8.03 -2.40
CA THR A 38 11.90 9.25 -3.17
C THR A 38 10.87 8.94 -4.26
N GLY A 39 11.04 7.80 -4.96
CA GLY A 39 10.10 7.33 -5.97
C GLY A 39 8.72 7.02 -5.39
N GLN A 40 8.64 6.34 -4.23
CA GLN A 40 7.38 6.07 -3.54
C GLN A 40 6.65 7.36 -3.14
N ARG A 41 7.39 8.37 -2.65
CA ARG A 41 6.80 9.66 -2.31
C ARG A 41 6.25 10.37 -3.55
N LYS A 42 7.02 10.40 -4.64
CA LYS A 42 6.59 11.01 -5.90
C LYS A 42 5.37 10.29 -6.48
N LEU A 43 5.37 8.96 -6.49
CA LEU A 43 4.25 8.13 -6.92
C LEU A 43 2.99 8.44 -6.11
N TYR A 44 3.10 8.53 -4.79
CA TYR A 44 1.98 8.86 -3.91
C TYR A 44 1.37 10.23 -4.24
N TYR A 45 2.20 11.26 -4.46
CA TYR A 45 1.70 12.58 -4.86
C TYR A 45 1.07 12.56 -6.27
N ALA A 46 1.62 11.79 -7.20
CA ALA A 46 1.09 11.67 -8.54
C ALA A 46 -0.24 10.90 -8.59
N LEU A 47 -0.47 9.99 -7.65
CA LEU A 47 -1.73 9.24 -7.50
C LEU A 47 -2.87 10.11 -6.98
N GLN A 48 -2.59 11.20 -6.27
CA GLN A 48 -3.59 12.12 -5.72
C GLN A 48 -4.73 11.40 -4.97
N PRO A 49 -4.45 10.71 -3.88
CA PRO A 49 -5.49 10.04 -3.11
C PRO A 49 -6.56 11.04 -2.66
N LEU A 50 -7.82 10.62 -2.68
CA LEU A 50 -8.93 11.48 -2.34
C LEU A 50 -9.16 11.50 -0.82
N PRO A 51 -9.24 12.67 -0.16
CA PRO A 51 -9.60 12.75 1.25
C PRO A 51 -10.94 12.08 1.52
N LEU A 52 -11.05 11.39 2.67
CA LEU A 52 -12.24 10.62 3.03
C LEU A 52 -13.52 11.44 3.00
N ASP A 53 -13.49 12.68 3.52
CA ASP A 53 -14.68 13.55 3.59
C ASP A 53 -15.26 13.83 2.19
N VAL A 54 -14.38 14.13 1.22
CA VAL A 54 -14.77 14.37 -0.17
C VAL A 54 -15.28 13.10 -0.83
N PHE A 55 -14.64 11.97 -0.54
CA PHE A 55 -15.08 10.66 -1.02
C PHE A 55 -16.48 10.32 -0.53
N LEU A 56 -16.78 10.51 0.76
CA LEU A 56 -18.06 10.19 1.39
C LEU A 56 -19.22 11.02 0.81
N LEU A 57 -18.98 12.30 0.50
CA LEU A 57 -19.99 13.15 -0.16
C LEU A 57 -20.41 12.55 -1.51
N SER A 58 -19.44 12.15 -2.32
CA SER A 58 -19.69 11.55 -3.64
C SER A 58 -20.29 10.13 -3.50
N TYR A 59 -19.78 9.34 -2.56
CA TYR A 59 -20.26 7.99 -2.31
C TYR A 59 -21.74 7.95 -1.94
N ASN A 60 -22.18 8.78 -1.01
CA ASN A 60 -23.59 8.84 -0.58
C ASN A 60 -24.54 9.15 -1.73
N GLN A 61 -24.15 10.07 -2.63
CA GLN A 61 -24.96 10.40 -3.81
C GLN A 61 -25.10 9.21 -4.76
N ILE A 62 -23.97 8.54 -5.05
CA ILE A 62 -23.95 7.43 -6.00
C ILE A 62 -24.61 6.19 -5.39
N TYR A 63 -24.35 5.90 -4.12
CA TYR A 63 -24.95 4.74 -3.43
C TYR A 63 -26.48 4.81 -3.36
N ALA A 64 -27.05 6.01 -3.29
CA ALA A 64 -28.50 6.21 -3.31
C ALA A 64 -29.14 6.01 -4.70
N GLN A 65 -28.39 6.22 -5.77
CA GLN A 65 -28.91 6.24 -7.14
C GLN A 65 -28.49 5.04 -8.00
N ALA A 66 -27.31 4.48 -7.76
CA ALA A 66 -26.76 3.40 -8.55
C ALA A 66 -27.35 2.03 -8.17
N PRO A 67 -27.51 1.12 -9.14
CA PRO A 67 -27.86 -0.27 -8.86
C PRO A 67 -26.70 -0.93 -8.08
N ARG A 68 -27.03 -1.60 -6.99
CA ARG A 68 -26.06 -2.28 -6.13
C ARG A 68 -25.89 -3.74 -6.54
N ILE A 69 -24.65 -4.20 -6.57
CA ILE A 69 -24.31 -5.60 -6.83
C ILE A 69 -24.48 -6.38 -5.52
N LYS A 70 -25.20 -7.50 -5.55
CA LYS A 70 -25.39 -8.34 -4.36
C LYS A 70 -24.08 -8.94 -3.87
N GLY A 71 -23.84 -8.85 -2.55
CA GLY A 71 -22.70 -9.43 -1.87
C GLY A 71 -21.73 -8.39 -1.35
N THR A 72 -20.55 -8.85 -0.92
CA THR A 72 -19.50 -8.05 -0.28
C THR A 72 -18.30 -7.87 -1.20
N ALA A 73 -17.79 -6.67 -1.32
CA ALA A 73 -16.53 -6.35 -2.00
C ALA A 73 -15.50 -5.80 -1.00
N LEU A 74 -14.25 -6.25 -1.15
CA LEU A 74 -13.12 -5.76 -0.38
C LEU A 74 -12.27 -4.80 -1.21
N PHE A 75 -11.84 -3.71 -0.59
CA PHE A 75 -10.94 -2.72 -1.16
C PHE A 75 -9.77 -2.48 -0.22
N PHE A 76 -8.55 -2.70 -0.68
CA PHE A 76 -7.36 -2.50 0.14
C PHE A 76 -6.90 -1.04 0.11
N ALA A 77 -6.84 -0.39 1.27
CA ALA A 77 -6.29 0.95 1.44
C ALA A 77 -5.14 0.94 2.45
N LYS A 78 -4.16 1.80 2.22
CA LYS A 78 -3.05 1.96 3.16
C LYS A 78 -3.51 2.65 4.45
N ASP A 79 -4.38 3.64 4.32
CA ASP A 79 -5.00 4.40 5.41
C ASP A 79 -6.48 4.62 5.05
N ALA A 80 -7.36 4.41 6.01
CA ALA A 80 -8.80 4.62 5.82
C ALA A 80 -9.16 6.11 5.66
N ARG A 81 -8.25 7.04 5.99
CA ARG A 81 -8.47 8.49 5.85
C ARG A 81 -8.29 9.02 4.43
N GLU A 82 -7.65 8.25 3.57
CA GLU A 82 -7.36 8.63 2.19
C GLU A 82 -7.71 7.49 1.24
N MET A 83 -8.68 7.73 0.37
CA MET A 83 -9.12 6.72 -0.59
C MET A 83 -8.17 6.63 -1.78
N PRO A 84 -7.62 5.45 -2.07
CA PRO A 84 -6.79 5.25 -3.24
C PRO A 84 -7.55 5.53 -4.54
N PRO A 85 -6.89 6.05 -5.58
CA PRO A 85 -7.53 6.39 -6.86
C PRO A 85 -8.27 5.22 -7.50
N TYR A 86 -7.79 4.00 -7.34
CA TYR A 86 -8.42 2.81 -7.90
C TYR A 86 -9.81 2.55 -7.29
N VAL A 87 -10.03 2.88 -6.00
CA VAL A 87 -11.34 2.78 -5.33
C VAL A 87 -12.31 3.79 -5.94
N VAL A 88 -11.87 5.04 -6.05
CA VAL A 88 -12.63 6.13 -6.68
C VAL A 88 -13.00 5.77 -8.13
N HIS A 89 -12.03 5.23 -8.88
CA HIS A 89 -12.26 4.84 -10.27
C HIS A 89 -13.26 3.69 -10.38
N THR A 90 -13.14 2.66 -9.52
CA THR A 90 -14.04 1.51 -9.52
C THR A 90 -15.46 1.90 -9.14
N MET A 91 -15.63 2.64 -8.04
CA MET A 91 -16.95 2.98 -7.54
C MET A 91 -17.63 4.09 -8.34
N PHE A 92 -16.90 5.17 -8.70
CA PHE A 92 -17.52 6.35 -9.27
C PHE A 92 -17.49 6.37 -10.80
N LYS A 93 -16.39 5.96 -11.43
CA LYS A 93 -16.30 5.94 -12.89
C LYS A 93 -16.96 4.71 -13.52
N ASN A 94 -16.78 3.55 -12.88
CA ASN A 94 -17.30 2.29 -13.42
C ASN A 94 -18.64 1.91 -12.80
N ASN A 95 -19.17 2.67 -11.83
CA ASN A 95 -20.40 2.40 -11.09
C ASN A 95 -20.44 0.99 -10.46
N ILE A 96 -19.29 0.47 -10.02
CA ILE A 96 -19.19 -0.84 -9.39
C ILE A 96 -19.30 -0.65 -7.88
N ILE A 97 -20.52 -0.79 -7.36
CA ILE A 97 -20.84 -0.65 -5.94
C ILE A 97 -21.59 -1.90 -5.49
N TYR A 98 -21.13 -2.49 -4.41
CA TYR A 98 -21.77 -3.65 -3.79
C TYR A 98 -22.72 -3.22 -2.67
N GLU A 99 -23.59 -4.14 -2.24
CA GLU A 99 -24.45 -3.92 -1.08
C GLU A 99 -23.63 -3.67 0.18
N ASP A 100 -22.47 -4.34 0.30
CA ASP A 100 -21.52 -4.16 1.38
C ASP A 100 -20.11 -4.00 0.83
N ASN A 101 -19.52 -2.82 1.03
CA ASN A 101 -18.18 -2.48 0.61
C ASN A 101 -17.29 -2.33 1.84
N ILE A 102 -16.22 -3.08 1.93
CA ILE A 102 -15.33 -3.08 3.09
C ILE A 102 -13.96 -2.53 2.67
N ILE A 103 -13.56 -1.42 3.28
CA ILE A 103 -12.20 -0.89 3.15
C ILE A 103 -11.32 -1.61 4.15
N VAL A 104 -10.37 -2.40 3.65
CA VAL A 104 -9.42 -3.15 4.48
C VAL A 104 -8.12 -2.38 4.59
N SER A 105 -7.72 -2.03 5.81
CA SER A 105 -6.43 -1.43 6.11
C SER A 105 -5.57 -2.38 6.94
N ILE A 106 -4.26 -2.40 6.66
CA ILE A 106 -3.31 -3.25 7.37
C ILE A 106 -2.29 -2.37 8.08
N VAL A 107 -2.29 -2.47 9.40
CA VAL A 107 -1.45 -1.67 10.30
C VAL A 107 -0.41 -2.58 10.96
N LYS A 108 0.87 -2.22 10.81
CA LYS A 108 1.96 -2.89 11.53
C LYS A 108 2.08 -2.32 12.93
N ARG A 109 2.10 -3.21 13.93
CA ARG A 109 2.35 -2.86 15.34
C ARG A 109 3.84 -2.93 15.65
N GLU A 110 4.22 -2.34 16.77
CA GLU A 110 5.59 -2.43 17.30
C GLU A 110 5.91 -3.79 17.91
N ASP A 111 4.89 -4.58 18.24
CA ASP A 111 5.04 -5.94 18.73
C ASP A 111 5.52 -6.87 17.60
N PRO A 112 6.41 -7.85 17.89
CA PRO A 112 6.94 -8.76 16.88
C PRO A 112 5.86 -9.72 16.34
N PHE A 113 4.95 -10.17 17.19
CA PHE A 113 3.93 -11.17 16.89
C PHE A 113 2.53 -10.73 17.28
N GLY A 114 1.54 -11.46 16.77
CA GLY A 114 0.13 -11.27 17.02
C GLY A 114 -0.59 -10.61 15.85
N VAL A 115 -1.69 -11.23 15.43
CA VAL A 115 -2.56 -10.73 14.37
C VAL A 115 -3.97 -10.61 14.92
N THR A 116 -4.61 -9.47 14.69
CA THR A 116 -5.99 -9.21 15.08
C THR A 116 -6.71 -8.45 13.98
N GLY A 117 -7.96 -8.85 13.69
CA GLY A 117 -8.81 -8.15 12.73
C GLY A 117 -10.11 -7.73 13.38
N PHE A 118 -10.56 -6.52 13.13
CA PHE A 118 -11.82 -6.02 13.66
C PHE A 118 -12.45 -4.94 12.77
N PHE A 119 -13.78 -4.84 12.83
CA PHE A 119 -14.49 -3.71 12.24
C PHE A 119 -14.27 -2.47 13.09
N LYS A 120 -13.85 -1.38 12.47
CA LYS A 120 -13.55 -0.13 13.15
C LYS A 120 -14.79 0.77 13.21
N GLU A 121 -15.29 1.15 12.06
CA GLU A 121 -16.44 2.04 11.93
C GLU A 121 -17.20 1.81 10.63
N GLU A 122 -18.46 2.16 10.63
CA GLU A 122 -19.28 2.30 9.43
C GLU A 122 -19.17 3.75 8.95
N LEU A 123 -18.56 3.95 7.80
CA LEU A 123 -18.30 5.28 7.23
C LEU A 123 -19.54 5.88 6.56
N ALA A 124 -20.34 5.00 5.93
CA ALA A 124 -21.58 5.35 5.23
C ALA A 124 -22.42 4.08 5.04
N PRO A 125 -23.71 4.19 4.69
CA PRO A 125 -24.54 3.03 4.39
C PRO A 125 -23.88 2.09 3.38
N GLY A 126 -23.65 0.83 3.79
CA GLY A 126 -22.99 -0.18 2.97
C GLY A 126 -21.49 0.09 2.71
N LEU A 127 -20.83 0.92 3.51
CA LEU A 127 -19.40 1.17 3.49
C LEU A 127 -18.81 1.07 4.90
N ARG A 128 -18.04 0.03 5.15
CA ARG A 128 -17.43 -0.26 6.45
C ARG A 128 -15.91 -0.30 6.36
N THR A 129 -15.24 -0.07 7.48
CA THR A 129 -13.79 -0.24 7.57
C THR A 129 -13.45 -1.47 8.41
N PHE A 130 -12.49 -2.23 7.92
CA PHE A 130 -11.91 -3.37 8.62
C PHE A 130 -10.41 -3.17 8.79
N GLU A 131 -9.93 -3.20 10.01
CA GLU A 131 -8.51 -3.00 10.32
C GLU A 131 -7.89 -4.33 10.73
N VAL A 132 -6.82 -4.71 10.03
CA VAL A 132 -5.96 -5.84 10.39
C VAL A 132 -4.71 -5.28 11.04
N GLN A 133 -4.52 -5.55 12.31
CA GLN A 133 -3.29 -5.21 13.04
C GLN A 133 -2.39 -6.44 13.12
N MET A 134 -1.13 -6.29 12.74
CA MET A 134 -0.17 -7.40 12.71
C MET A 134 1.16 -7.01 13.35
N GLY A 135 1.83 -7.97 13.97
CA GLY A 135 3.21 -7.85 14.39
C GLY A 135 4.15 -7.69 13.20
N TYR A 136 5.27 -6.99 13.39
CA TYR A 136 6.19 -6.68 12.27
C TYR A 136 6.92 -7.89 11.68
N MET A 137 6.93 -9.04 12.37
CA MET A 137 7.54 -10.31 11.91
C MET A 137 6.51 -11.28 11.30
N GLU A 138 5.23 -10.95 11.29
CA GLU A 138 4.18 -11.82 10.78
C GLU A 138 3.73 -11.44 9.37
N VAL A 139 3.27 -12.45 8.65
CA VAL A 139 2.55 -12.30 7.39
C VAL A 139 1.15 -12.85 7.60
N PRO A 140 0.14 -11.99 7.76
CA PRO A 140 -1.21 -12.43 8.06
C PRO A 140 -1.85 -13.13 6.85
N ASP A 141 -2.62 -14.16 7.13
CA ASP A 141 -3.60 -14.70 6.18
C ASP A 141 -4.88 -13.85 6.29
N VAL A 142 -5.01 -12.89 5.40
CA VAL A 142 -6.11 -11.91 5.46
C VAL A 142 -7.45 -12.58 5.17
N GLU A 143 -7.48 -13.62 4.32
CA GLU A 143 -8.70 -14.38 4.03
C GLU A 143 -9.21 -15.08 5.28
N GLU A 144 -8.34 -15.73 6.05
CA GLU A 144 -8.70 -16.41 7.29
C GLU A 144 -9.25 -15.43 8.33
N ILE A 145 -8.59 -14.29 8.52
CA ILE A 145 -9.01 -13.26 9.47
C ILE A 145 -10.39 -12.68 9.12
N LEU A 146 -10.65 -12.44 7.84
CA LEU A 146 -11.94 -11.95 7.38
C LEU A 146 -13.04 -13.02 7.56
N ARG A 147 -12.72 -14.27 7.28
CA ARG A 147 -13.65 -15.40 7.50
C ARG A 147 -14.01 -15.58 8.98
N GLU A 148 -13.03 -15.44 9.89
CA GLU A 148 -13.27 -15.47 11.33
C GLU A 148 -14.13 -14.28 11.79
N ALA A 149 -14.00 -13.13 11.15
CA ALA A 149 -14.84 -11.96 11.38
C ALA A 149 -16.24 -12.06 10.74
N GLY A 150 -16.58 -13.22 10.12
CA GLY A 150 -17.87 -13.46 9.49
C GLY A 150 -18.04 -12.78 8.14
N VAL A 151 -16.96 -12.37 7.49
CA VAL A 151 -16.99 -11.78 6.15
C VAL A 151 -16.89 -12.87 5.09
N SER A 152 -17.88 -12.89 4.19
CA SER A 152 -17.88 -13.77 3.01
C SER A 152 -17.80 -12.87 1.76
N GLU A 153 -16.58 -12.54 1.37
CA GLU A 153 -16.34 -11.67 0.23
C GLU A 153 -16.60 -12.37 -1.11
N LYS A 154 -17.22 -11.66 -2.05
CA LYS A 154 -17.43 -12.08 -3.42
C LYS A 154 -16.29 -11.67 -4.33
N THR A 155 -15.72 -10.50 -4.06
CA THR A 155 -14.74 -9.86 -4.93
C THR A 155 -13.75 -9.06 -4.10
N ILE A 156 -12.49 -9.08 -4.51
CA ILE A 156 -11.39 -8.34 -3.89
C ILE A 156 -10.78 -7.42 -4.94
N PHE A 157 -10.85 -6.12 -4.71
CA PHE A 157 -10.23 -5.11 -5.56
C PHE A 157 -8.89 -4.65 -4.98
N TYR A 158 -7.90 -4.52 -5.85
CA TYR A 158 -6.61 -3.96 -5.48
C TYR A 158 -6.06 -3.07 -6.60
N GLY A 159 -5.29 -2.05 -6.22
CA GLY A 159 -4.66 -1.14 -7.16
C GLY A 159 -3.37 -1.73 -7.75
N VAL A 160 -3.21 -1.56 -9.05
CA VAL A 160 -1.97 -1.84 -9.78
C VAL A 160 -1.50 -0.53 -10.40
N GLU A 161 -0.32 -0.05 -10.01
CA GLU A 161 0.24 1.16 -10.58
C GLU A 161 1.05 0.82 -11.84
N ASP A 162 0.64 1.38 -12.98
CA ASP A 162 1.41 1.35 -14.23
C ASP A 162 2.21 2.65 -14.37
N ILE A 163 3.50 2.56 -14.00
CA ILE A 163 4.40 3.72 -13.98
C ILE A 163 5.00 3.92 -15.35
N GLN A 164 4.65 5.02 -16.00
CA GLN A 164 5.27 5.52 -17.22
C GLN A 164 6.31 6.59 -16.88
N ALA A 165 7.57 6.26 -17.05
CA ALA A 165 8.68 7.15 -16.71
C ALA A 165 9.46 7.54 -17.95
N THR A 166 9.61 8.85 -18.17
CA THR A 166 10.43 9.39 -19.27
C THR A 166 11.91 9.46 -18.88
N ASN A 167 12.20 9.68 -17.59
CA ASN A 167 13.56 9.82 -17.08
C ASN A 167 14.12 8.46 -16.62
N ILE A 168 15.40 8.21 -16.95
CA ILE A 168 16.12 6.96 -16.64
C ILE A 168 16.10 6.62 -15.13
N ILE A 169 16.15 7.62 -14.27
CA ILE A 169 16.09 7.45 -12.81
C ILE A 169 14.74 6.85 -12.39
N TRP A 170 13.66 7.36 -12.96
CA TRP A 170 12.30 6.86 -12.67
C TRP A 170 12.00 5.53 -13.37
N GLN A 171 12.64 5.26 -14.50
CA GLN A 171 12.61 3.93 -15.13
C GLN A 171 13.26 2.89 -14.21
N LEU A 172 14.42 3.20 -13.61
CA LEU A 172 15.05 2.33 -12.63
C LEU A 172 14.16 2.10 -11.40
N PHE A 173 13.52 3.16 -10.88
CA PHE A 173 12.52 3.03 -9.81
C PHE A 173 11.37 2.11 -10.20
N SER A 174 10.83 2.25 -11.41
CA SER A 174 9.75 1.39 -11.92
C SER A 174 10.16 -0.09 -11.95
N VAL A 175 11.40 -0.38 -12.36
CA VAL A 175 11.95 -1.75 -12.34
C VAL A 175 12.04 -2.27 -10.91
N ILE A 176 12.61 -1.49 -9.98
CA ILE A 176 12.72 -1.88 -8.56
C ILE A 176 11.31 -2.12 -7.97
N LYS A 177 10.36 -1.25 -8.30
CA LYS A 177 8.97 -1.38 -7.84
C LYS A 177 8.32 -2.67 -8.34
N LYS A 178 8.54 -3.06 -9.60
CA LYS A 178 8.04 -4.32 -10.18
C LYS A 178 8.63 -5.57 -9.54
N LEU A 179 9.85 -5.48 -9.01
CA LEU A 179 10.51 -6.57 -8.28
C LEU A 179 10.00 -6.70 -6.82
N THR A 180 9.33 -5.67 -6.31
CA THR A 180 8.78 -5.68 -4.94
C THR A 180 7.46 -6.48 -4.94
N PRO A 181 7.25 -7.42 -3.99
CA PRO A 181 6.02 -8.19 -3.92
C PRO A 181 4.79 -7.30 -3.83
N ASN A 182 3.76 -7.65 -4.58
CA ASN A 182 2.46 -6.98 -4.56
C ASN A 182 1.68 -7.35 -3.28
N ILE A 183 0.69 -6.57 -2.89
CA ILE A 183 -0.25 -6.84 -1.79
C ILE A 183 -0.84 -8.26 -1.90
N VAL A 184 -1.22 -8.67 -3.11
CA VAL A 184 -1.79 -10.00 -3.40
C VAL A 184 -0.85 -11.13 -3.01
N GLN A 185 0.42 -11.03 -3.44
CA GLN A 185 1.43 -12.05 -3.15
C GLN A 185 1.83 -12.06 -1.69
N PHE A 186 1.91 -10.87 -1.08
CA PHE A 186 2.34 -10.73 0.30
C PHE A 186 1.31 -11.27 1.30
N TYR A 187 0.01 -11.04 1.04
CA TYR A 187 -1.08 -11.42 1.96
C TYR A 187 -1.84 -12.69 1.53
N LYS A 188 -1.31 -13.46 0.58
CA LYS A 188 -1.86 -14.76 0.11
C LYS A 188 -3.34 -14.71 -0.26
N LEU A 189 -3.77 -13.62 -0.90
CA LEU A 189 -5.17 -13.44 -1.28
C LEU A 189 -5.61 -14.45 -2.35
N PRO A 190 -6.88 -14.92 -2.31
CA PRO A 190 -7.39 -15.95 -3.23
C PRO A 190 -7.49 -15.42 -4.66
N ALA A 191 -6.73 -16.04 -5.57
CA ALA A 191 -6.59 -15.58 -6.96
C ALA A 191 -7.91 -15.54 -7.75
N ASN A 192 -8.87 -16.39 -7.40
CA ASN A 192 -10.15 -16.51 -8.09
C ASN A 192 -11.15 -15.37 -7.78
N LYS A 193 -10.90 -14.57 -6.75
CA LYS A 193 -11.73 -13.43 -6.34
C LYS A 193 -11.09 -12.07 -6.62
N LEU A 194 -9.87 -12.07 -7.17
CA LEU A 194 -9.05 -10.86 -7.34
C LEU A 194 -9.36 -10.10 -8.61
N HIS A 195 -9.52 -8.78 -8.47
CA HIS A 195 -9.68 -7.84 -9.57
C HIS A 195 -8.67 -6.70 -9.44
N GLY A 196 -7.65 -6.72 -10.30
CA GLY A 196 -6.65 -5.65 -10.37
C GLY A 196 -7.17 -4.46 -11.16
N VAL A 197 -7.17 -3.29 -10.53
CA VAL A 197 -7.53 -2.03 -11.20
C VAL A 197 -6.25 -1.26 -11.51
N VAL A 198 -5.95 -1.12 -12.81
CA VAL A 198 -4.74 -0.45 -13.26
C VAL A 198 -4.93 1.07 -13.21
N THR A 199 -4.03 1.74 -12.50
CA THR A 199 -3.93 3.20 -12.50
C THR A 199 -2.62 3.60 -13.17
N ARG A 200 -2.70 4.31 -14.28
CA ARG A 200 -1.53 4.81 -15.00
C ARG A 200 -1.02 6.09 -14.34
N VAL A 201 0.28 6.15 -14.11
CA VAL A 201 0.96 7.28 -13.47
C VAL A 201 2.16 7.69 -14.31
N GLU A 202 2.21 8.96 -14.70
CA GLU A 202 3.36 9.55 -15.40
C GLU A 202 4.34 10.16 -14.38
N MET A 203 5.65 9.84 -14.54
CA MET A 203 6.70 10.28 -13.61
C MET A 203 7.91 10.87 -14.34
#